data_c297f339e09459b99ca7fb553a3b5e84
#
_entry.id   c297f339e09459b99ca7fb553a3b5e84
#
_cell.length_a   1.000
_cell.length_b   1.000
_cell.length_c   1.000
_cell.angle_alpha   90.00
_cell.angle_beta   90.00
_cell.angle_gamma   90.00
#
_symmetry.space_group_name_H-M   'P 1'
#
loop_
_entity.id
_entity.type
_entity.pdbx_description
1 polymer ?
#
loop_
_entity_poly.entity_id
_entity_poly.type
_entity_poly.pdbx_seq_one_letter_code
_entity_poly.pdbx_strand_id
1 'polypeptide(L)'
;MDSKLVITIGRLAKDPVMDCNKTAKLELIDYNCEHIQVTHCVATGKQAELVMRDLKKGMLICVKGEWKEQTLEAFYIFKEL
;
A
#
# COMPACT_ATOMS: atom_id res chain seq x y z
N MET A 1 -19.97 -5.12 -14.15
CA MET A 1 -19.35 -5.47 -12.88
C MET A 1 -18.48 -4.37 -12.37
N ASP A 2 -18.68 -3.99 -11.18
CA ASP A 2 -18.04 -2.80 -10.67
C ASP A 2 -16.80 -3.13 -9.89
N SER A 3 -15.66 -2.70 -10.40
CA SER A 3 -14.50 -2.72 -9.55
C SER A 3 -14.61 -1.53 -8.60
N LYS A 4 -14.38 -1.77 -7.35
CA LYS A 4 -14.49 -0.72 -6.35
C LYS A 4 -13.12 -0.16 -6.05
N LEU A 5 -12.94 1.09 -6.40
CA LEU A 5 -11.74 1.80 -6.03
C LEU A 5 -11.82 2.16 -4.56
N VAL A 6 -10.74 1.90 -3.88
CA VAL A 6 -10.61 2.17 -2.45
C VAL A 6 -9.45 3.12 -2.24
N ILE A 7 -9.64 4.08 -1.36
CA ILE A 7 -8.56 4.98 -0.96
C ILE A 7 -8.28 4.72 0.50
N THR A 8 -7.04 4.39 0.80
CA THR A 8 -6.62 4.07 2.16
C THR A 8 -5.43 4.92 2.53
N ILE A 9 -5.45 5.50 3.71
CA ILE A 9 -4.35 6.30 4.22
C ILE A 9 -3.83 5.63 5.49
N GLY A 10 -2.54 5.46 5.56
CA GLY A 10 -1.93 4.85 6.72
C GLY A 10 -0.42 5.01 6.72
N ARG A 11 0.21 4.55 7.79
CA ARG A 11 1.66 4.57 7.89
C ARG A 11 2.22 3.20 7.57
N LEU A 12 3.36 3.20 6.91
CA LEU A 12 4.04 1.94 6.64
C LEU A 12 4.50 1.31 7.95
N ALA A 13 4.08 0.08 8.18
CA ALA A 13 4.44 -0.66 9.38
C ALA A 13 5.89 -1.13 9.34
N LYS A 14 6.43 -1.31 8.14
CA LYS A 14 7.80 -1.72 7.92
C LYS A 14 8.24 -1.28 6.53
N ASP A 15 9.52 -1.40 6.24
CA ASP A 15 10.01 -1.06 4.92
C ASP A 15 9.38 -2.00 3.88
N PRO A 16 9.07 -1.47 2.69
CA PRO A 16 8.53 -2.32 1.62
C PRO A 16 9.52 -3.41 1.21
N VAL A 17 8.97 -4.51 0.73
CA VAL A 17 9.78 -5.65 0.30
C VAL A 17 9.43 -5.99 -1.15
N MET A 18 10.44 -6.16 -1.97
CA MET A 18 10.24 -6.59 -3.35
C MET A 18 10.40 -8.11 -3.43
N ASP A 19 9.43 -8.78 -4.06
CA ASP A 19 9.54 -10.22 -4.23
C ASP A 19 10.20 -10.57 -5.57
N CYS A 20 10.33 -11.86 -5.85
CA CYS A 20 11.02 -12.31 -7.06
C CYS A 20 10.24 -11.99 -8.35
N ASN A 21 8.97 -11.65 -8.22
CA ASN A 21 8.14 -11.28 -9.36
C ASN A 21 8.09 -9.78 -9.59
N LYS A 22 8.97 -9.03 -8.91
CA LYS A 22 9.04 -7.58 -8.98
C LYS A 22 7.77 -6.92 -8.50
N THR A 23 7.12 -7.53 -7.53
CA THR A 23 5.95 -6.97 -6.86
C THR A 23 6.40 -6.45 -5.50
N ALA A 24 6.13 -5.18 -5.23
CA ALA A 24 6.44 -4.59 -3.94
C ALA A 24 5.30 -4.86 -2.99
N LYS A 25 5.63 -5.33 -1.79
CA LYS A 25 4.65 -5.63 -0.75
C LYS A 25 4.77 -4.60 0.35
N LEU A 26 3.63 -4.06 0.76
CA LEU A 26 3.56 -3.04 1.78
C LEU A 26 2.58 -3.46 2.85
N GLU A 27 2.85 -3.03 4.08
CA GLU A 27 1.91 -3.19 5.18
C GLU A 27 1.61 -1.83 5.75
N LEU A 28 0.34 -1.44 5.71
CA LEU A 28 -0.11 -0.16 6.21
C LEU A 28 -0.83 -0.33 7.53
N ILE A 29 -0.53 0.55 8.46
CA ILE A 29 -1.27 0.61 9.71
C ILE A 29 -2.33 1.68 9.54
N ASP A 30 -3.58 1.25 9.65
CA ASP A 30 -4.72 2.14 9.49
C ASP A 30 -5.26 2.47 10.87
N TYR A 31 -5.34 3.77 11.17
CA TYR A 31 -5.80 4.24 12.47
C TYR A 31 -7.25 4.75 12.44
N ASN A 32 -8.00 4.38 11.42
CA ASN A 32 -9.35 4.90 11.23
C ASN A 32 -10.34 4.54 12.30
N CYS A 33 -10.07 3.54 13.08
CA CYS A 33 -11.05 2.98 14.00
C CYS A 33 -10.46 2.81 15.37
N GLU A 34 -11.30 2.34 16.27
CA GLU A 34 -10.87 1.98 17.60
C GLU A 34 -9.82 0.88 17.62
N HIS A 35 -9.72 0.16 16.51
CA HIS A 35 -8.78 -0.94 16.38
C HIS A 35 -7.74 -0.62 15.34
N ILE A 36 -6.50 -0.96 15.64
CA ILE A 36 -5.42 -0.85 14.69
C ILE A 36 -5.54 -2.01 13.71
N GLN A 37 -5.63 -1.69 12.45
CA GLN A 37 -5.73 -2.71 11.40
C GLN A 37 -4.52 -2.59 10.49
N VAL A 38 -4.02 -3.75 10.06
CA VAL A 38 -2.93 -3.80 9.09
C VAL A 38 -3.52 -4.15 7.74
N THR A 39 -3.24 -3.30 6.77
CA THR A 39 -3.70 -3.51 5.40
C THR A 39 -2.51 -3.95 4.56
N HIS A 40 -2.64 -5.08 3.90
CA HIS A 40 -1.61 -5.60 3.01
C HIS A 40 -1.86 -5.06 1.62
N CYS A 41 -0.84 -4.40 1.05
CA CYS A 41 -0.93 -3.82 -0.28
C CYS A 41 0.16 -4.39 -1.16
N VAL A 42 -0.11 -4.45 -2.45
CA VAL A 42 0.90 -4.83 -3.44
C VAL A 42 0.93 -3.80 -4.55
N ALA A 43 2.11 -3.57 -5.10
CA ALA A 43 2.30 -2.65 -6.20
C ALA A 43 3.18 -3.31 -7.24
N THR A 44 2.91 -3.04 -8.51
CA THR A 44 3.68 -3.61 -9.61
C THR A 44 4.15 -2.50 -10.53
N GLY A 45 5.04 -2.83 -11.46
CA GLY A 45 5.52 -1.91 -12.47
C GLY A 45 6.18 -0.69 -11.90
N LYS A 46 5.84 0.45 -12.43
CA LYS A 46 6.44 1.72 -12.00
C LYS A 46 6.10 2.05 -10.57
N GLN A 47 4.92 1.67 -10.10
CA GLN A 47 4.55 1.90 -8.71
C GLN A 47 5.45 1.12 -7.77
N ALA A 48 5.78 -0.12 -8.13
CA ALA A 48 6.70 -0.91 -7.32
C ALA A 48 8.08 -0.26 -7.24
N GLU A 49 8.56 0.27 -8.35
CA GLU A 49 9.85 0.95 -8.38
C GLU A 49 9.85 2.19 -7.48
N LEU A 50 8.79 2.98 -7.57
CA LEU A 50 8.65 4.17 -6.73
C LEU A 50 8.59 3.81 -5.25
N VAL A 51 7.86 2.76 -4.93
CA VAL A 51 7.72 2.28 -3.56
C VAL A 51 9.08 1.90 -2.99
N MET A 52 9.83 1.10 -3.74
CA MET A 52 11.12 0.64 -3.24
C MET A 52 12.15 1.75 -3.14
N ARG A 53 12.04 2.75 -4.00
CA ARG A 53 12.99 3.86 -4.01
C ARG A 53 12.68 4.89 -2.93
N ASP A 54 11.40 5.22 -2.75
CA ASP A 54 11.01 6.40 -2.00
C ASP A 54 10.36 6.15 -0.65
N LEU A 55 9.80 4.96 -0.42
CA LEU A 55 9.01 4.73 0.78
C LEU A 55 9.74 3.93 1.83
N LYS A 56 9.52 4.31 3.09
CA LYS A 56 10.18 3.67 4.23
C LYS A 56 9.22 3.56 5.39
N LYS A 57 9.55 2.67 6.31
CA LYS A 57 8.78 2.49 7.54
C LYS A 57 8.46 3.82 8.20
N GLY A 58 7.23 3.97 8.63
CA GLY A 58 6.77 5.14 9.35
C GLY A 58 6.21 6.25 8.49
N MET A 59 6.42 6.19 7.18
CA MET A 59 5.91 7.22 6.30
C MET A 59 4.40 7.12 6.16
N LEU A 60 3.77 8.27 6.13
CA LEU A 60 2.33 8.37 5.88
C LEU A 60 2.11 8.35 4.38
N ILE A 61 1.33 7.41 3.92
CA ILE A 61 1.05 7.28 2.49
C ILE A 61 -0.43 7.10 2.23
N CYS A 62 -0.83 7.44 1.03
CA CYS A 62 -2.18 7.25 0.54
C CYS A 62 -2.11 6.26 -0.61
N VAL A 63 -2.92 5.22 -0.54
CA VAL A 63 -2.97 4.18 -1.55
C VAL A 63 -4.34 4.18 -2.19
N LYS A 64 -4.36 4.23 -3.51
CA LYS A 64 -5.59 4.10 -4.28
C LYS A 64 -5.52 2.81 -5.08
N GLY A 65 -6.49 1.94 -4.90
CA GLY A 65 -6.47 0.65 -5.57
C GLY A 65 -7.77 -0.08 -5.41
N GLU A 66 -7.74 -1.38 -5.62
CA GLU A 66 -8.93 -2.20 -5.42
C GLU A 66 -8.57 -3.48 -4.69
N TRP A 67 -9.54 -3.98 -3.94
CA TRP A 67 -9.36 -5.21 -3.19
C TRP A 67 -9.38 -6.41 -4.12
N LYS A 68 -8.41 -7.28 -3.90
CA LYS A 68 -8.35 -8.55 -4.56
C LYS A 68 -8.15 -9.58 -3.47
N GLU A 69 -9.22 -10.23 -3.11
CA GLU A 69 -9.25 -11.09 -1.93
C GLU A 69 -8.94 -10.24 -0.69
N GLN A 70 -7.88 -10.55 0.02
CA GLN A 70 -7.54 -9.82 1.24
C GLN A 70 -6.39 -8.85 1.04
N THR A 71 -6.01 -8.61 -0.20
CA THR A 71 -4.89 -7.75 -0.53
C THR A 71 -5.36 -6.57 -1.37
N LEU A 72 -4.88 -5.39 -1.03
CA LEU A 72 -5.18 -4.19 -1.80
C LEU A 72 -4.16 -4.07 -2.92
N GLU A 73 -4.66 -4.15 -4.15
CA GLU A 73 -3.81 -3.98 -5.33
C GLU A 73 -3.74 -2.51 -5.66
N ALA A 74 -2.58 -1.93 -5.45
CA ALA A 74 -2.41 -0.49 -5.57
C ALA A 74 -2.25 -0.05 -7.02
N PHE A 75 -3.03 0.95 -7.43
CA PHE A 75 -2.87 1.59 -8.73
C PHE A 75 -2.03 2.84 -8.61
N TYR A 76 -2.22 3.59 -7.54
CA TYR A 76 -1.45 4.80 -7.26
C TYR A 76 -1.09 4.86 -5.79
N ILE A 77 0.12 5.28 -5.51
CA ILE A 77 0.60 5.45 -4.15
C ILE A 77 1.22 6.84 -4.05
N PHE A 78 0.78 7.59 -3.05
CA PHE A 78 1.25 8.96 -2.83
C PHE A 78 1.84 9.08 -1.44
N LYS A 79 2.96 9.79 -1.34
CA LYS A 79 3.52 10.17 -0.05
C LYS A 79 2.77 11.37 0.48
N GLU A 80 2.46 11.32 1.75
CA GLU A 80 1.94 12.48 2.45
C GLU A 80 3.09 13.12 3.23
N LEU A 81 3.15 14.41 3.19
CA LEU A 81 4.22 15.13 3.89
C LEU A 81 3.80 15.52 5.30
#